data_a4c359f1b221efb946e98622a881db26
#
_entry.id   a4c359f1b221efb946e98622a881db26
#
_cell.length_a   1.000
_cell.length_b   1.000
_cell.length_c   1.000
_cell.angle_alpha   90.00
_cell.angle_beta   90.00
_cell.angle_gamma   90.00
#
_symmetry.space_group_name_H-M   'P 1'
#
loop_
_entity.id
_entity.type
_entity.pdbx_description
1 polymer ?
#
loop_
_entity_poly.entity_id
_entity_poly.type
_entity_poly.pdbx_seq_one_letter_code
_entity_poly.pdbx_strand_id
1 'polypeptide(L)'
;MGPNLVLNCGRFSIADGAAIMSFNIFKQLSSVELGPQSVIGRFNQFTAAPEYQRYSPLVGKLIVGEFGYITNRHYVDCSGQVILRPYAVVGGIKSTIQSHEADLAENTSKPGRVILGQNAMTGTGCILLKDSYLPERSVLAAGSVLSRAKDRDGMASGLYGGAPARFLRDINDMEFWHRACNYTPIVAFDDAQFRLE
;
A
#
# COMPACT_ATOMS: atom_id res chain seq x y z
N MET A 1 20.30 -5.93 5.88
CA MET A 1 19.24 -6.63 5.12
C MET A 1 19.28 -8.11 5.50
N GLY A 2 18.13 -8.75 5.65
CA GLY A 2 18.06 -10.20 5.93
C GLY A 2 17.55 -10.97 4.71
N PRO A 3 17.34 -12.29 4.84
CA PRO A 3 16.93 -13.13 3.72
C PRO A 3 15.53 -12.74 3.23
N ASN A 4 15.38 -12.70 1.91
CA ASN A 4 14.11 -12.56 1.20
C ASN A 4 14.04 -13.65 0.14
N LEU A 5 12.84 -14.13 -0.19
CA LEU A 5 12.61 -15.10 -1.24
C LEU A 5 12.11 -14.39 -2.50
N VAL A 6 12.85 -14.53 -3.59
CA VAL A 6 12.51 -13.93 -4.90
C VAL A 6 12.34 -15.06 -5.91
N LEU A 7 11.14 -15.22 -6.46
CA LEU A 7 10.78 -16.31 -7.37
C LEU A 7 10.24 -15.76 -8.68
N ASN A 8 10.96 -16.01 -9.75
CA ASN A 8 10.57 -15.65 -11.12
C ASN A 8 10.12 -14.18 -11.26
N CYS A 9 10.83 -13.27 -10.61
CA CYS A 9 10.61 -11.85 -10.74
C CYS A 9 11.54 -11.25 -11.79
N GLY A 10 11.05 -10.19 -12.44
CA GLY A 10 11.83 -9.40 -13.40
C GLY A 10 12.74 -8.39 -12.69
N ARG A 11 12.57 -7.11 -13.02
CA ARG A 11 13.48 -6.04 -12.59
C ARG A 11 13.22 -5.57 -11.18
N PHE A 12 14.29 -5.39 -10.39
CA PHE A 12 14.30 -4.60 -9.15
C PHE A 12 15.07 -3.29 -9.39
N SER A 13 14.41 -2.15 -9.15
CA SER A 13 15.00 -0.82 -9.19
C SER A 13 14.89 -0.23 -7.80
N ILE A 14 16.02 -0.09 -7.12
CA ILE A 14 16.08 0.35 -5.71
C ILE A 14 16.90 1.64 -5.68
N ALA A 15 16.25 2.75 -5.34
CA ALA A 15 16.90 4.05 -5.26
C ALA A 15 17.69 4.23 -3.95
N ASP A 16 18.42 5.34 -3.86
CA ASP A 16 19.27 5.65 -2.72
C ASP A 16 18.50 5.68 -1.39
N GLY A 17 19.05 5.02 -0.38
CA GLY A 17 18.45 4.93 0.95
C GLY A 17 17.21 4.04 1.04
N ALA A 18 16.74 3.46 -0.08
CA ALA A 18 15.64 2.52 -0.02
C ALA A 18 16.05 1.17 0.58
N ALA A 19 15.13 0.51 1.30
CA ALA A 19 15.43 -0.73 2.00
C ALA A 19 14.32 -1.77 1.88
N ILE A 20 14.73 -3.03 1.69
CA ILE A 20 13.86 -4.20 1.84
C ILE A 20 14.33 -4.96 3.07
N MET A 21 13.49 -5.03 4.10
CA MET A 21 13.78 -5.77 5.32
C MET A 21 13.69 -7.29 5.07
N SER A 22 13.68 -8.09 6.13
CA SER A 22 13.82 -9.55 6.04
C SER A 22 12.49 -10.29 5.86
N PHE A 23 12.58 -11.51 5.31
CA PHE A 23 11.52 -12.50 5.25
C PHE A 23 10.32 -12.12 4.38
N ASN A 24 10.55 -11.29 3.37
CA ASN A 24 9.53 -11.02 2.35
C ASN A 24 9.59 -12.07 1.24
N ILE A 25 8.46 -12.29 0.60
CA ILE A 25 8.32 -13.14 -0.59
C ILE A 25 7.91 -12.26 -1.76
N PHE A 26 8.67 -12.30 -2.84
CA PHE A 26 8.33 -11.69 -4.13
C PHE A 26 8.18 -12.81 -5.16
N LYS A 27 7.00 -12.94 -5.74
CA LYS A 27 6.70 -14.03 -6.69
C LYS A 27 6.07 -13.49 -7.95
N GLN A 28 6.75 -13.72 -9.09
CA GLN A 28 6.24 -13.49 -10.45
C GLN A 28 5.91 -12.01 -10.78
N LEU A 29 6.47 -11.03 -10.07
CA LEU A 29 6.35 -9.62 -10.43
C LEU A 29 7.21 -9.31 -11.66
N SER A 30 6.68 -8.47 -12.58
CA SER A 30 7.48 -7.95 -13.70
C SER A 30 8.48 -6.89 -13.24
N SER A 31 8.11 -6.03 -12.29
CA SER A 31 9.03 -5.10 -11.66
C SER A 31 8.66 -4.73 -10.23
N VAL A 32 9.70 -4.41 -9.45
CA VAL A 32 9.63 -3.75 -8.14
C VAL A 32 10.46 -2.48 -8.23
N GLU A 33 9.81 -1.33 -8.01
CA GLU A 33 10.43 -0.02 -8.13
C GLU A 33 10.32 0.70 -6.78
N LEU A 34 11.45 0.96 -6.13
CA LEU A 34 11.53 1.63 -4.84
C LEU A 34 12.19 3.00 -5.00
N GLY A 35 11.44 4.05 -4.72
CA GLY A 35 11.92 5.42 -4.70
C GLY A 35 12.87 5.70 -3.52
N PRO A 36 13.54 6.87 -3.50
CA PRO A 36 14.48 7.22 -2.45
C PRO A 36 13.88 7.08 -1.04
N GLN A 37 14.69 6.57 -0.10
CA GLN A 37 14.31 6.43 1.31
C GLN A 37 13.04 5.61 1.58
N SER A 38 12.52 4.88 0.58
CA SER A 38 11.36 4.02 0.77
C SER A 38 11.70 2.72 1.48
N VAL A 39 10.72 2.12 2.16
CA VAL A 39 10.98 0.91 2.97
C VAL A 39 9.90 -0.14 2.74
N ILE A 40 10.33 -1.37 2.50
CA ILE A 40 9.50 -2.57 2.65
C ILE A 40 9.89 -3.25 3.96
N GLY A 41 8.94 -3.39 4.88
CA GLY A 41 9.10 -4.03 6.18
C GLY A 41 9.32 -5.54 6.09
N ARG A 42 8.80 -6.30 7.06
CA ARG A 42 9.09 -7.73 7.19
C ARG A 42 7.87 -8.60 6.94
N PHE A 43 8.12 -9.83 6.49
CA PHE A 43 7.10 -10.89 6.34
C PHE A 43 5.96 -10.53 5.39
N ASN A 44 6.19 -9.66 4.42
CA ASN A 44 5.21 -9.36 3.39
C ASN A 44 5.26 -10.39 2.27
N GLN A 45 4.13 -10.59 1.60
CA GLN A 45 4.01 -11.41 0.41
C GLN A 45 3.52 -10.56 -0.76
N PHE A 46 4.35 -10.47 -1.81
CA PHE A 46 4.04 -9.78 -3.05
C PHE A 46 3.95 -10.83 -4.15
N THR A 47 2.81 -10.93 -4.80
CA THR A 47 2.57 -11.93 -5.84
C THR A 47 1.98 -11.28 -7.08
N ALA A 48 2.19 -11.88 -8.25
CA ALA A 48 1.52 -11.50 -9.47
C ALA A 48 1.15 -12.74 -10.28
N ALA A 49 0.07 -12.65 -11.05
CA ALA A 49 -0.29 -13.63 -12.07
C ALA A 49 0.46 -13.29 -13.38
N PRO A 50 1.40 -14.12 -13.83
CA PRO A 50 2.25 -13.81 -14.98
C PRO A 50 1.48 -13.82 -16.30
N GLU A 51 0.29 -14.42 -16.33
CA GLU A 51 -0.57 -14.49 -17.50
C GLU A 51 -0.91 -13.12 -18.07
N TYR A 52 -1.16 -12.14 -17.19
CA TYR A 52 -1.44 -10.75 -17.61
C TYR A 52 -0.24 -10.07 -18.27
N GLN A 53 0.97 -10.46 -17.87
CA GLN A 53 2.23 -9.87 -18.38
C GLN A 53 2.48 -10.24 -19.84
N ARG A 54 1.81 -11.28 -20.36
CA ARG A 54 1.84 -11.65 -21.78
C ARG A 54 1.12 -10.63 -22.68
N TYR A 55 0.18 -9.87 -22.11
CA TYR A 55 -0.62 -8.91 -22.85
C TYR A 55 -0.14 -7.46 -22.67
N SER A 56 0.60 -7.17 -21.59
CA SER A 56 1.08 -5.82 -21.35
C SER A 56 2.32 -5.80 -20.43
N PRO A 57 3.37 -5.06 -20.80
CA PRO A 57 4.54 -4.85 -19.93
C PRO A 57 4.25 -3.86 -18.78
N LEU A 58 3.06 -3.27 -18.73
CA LEU A 58 2.68 -2.29 -17.72
C LEU A 58 2.10 -2.92 -16.46
N VAL A 59 1.82 -4.21 -16.44
CA VAL A 59 1.25 -4.93 -15.30
C VAL A 59 2.30 -5.79 -14.58
N GLY A 60 1.92 -6.36 -13.44
CA GLY A 60 2.82 -7.14 -12.61
C GLY A 60 3.75 -6.26 -11.75
N LYS A 61 3.33 -5.04 -11.37
CA LYS A 61 4.23 -4.02 -10.82
C LYS A 61 3.90 -3.62 -9.40
N LEU A 62 4.96 -3.49 -8.59
CA LEU A 62 4.95 -2.77 -7.32
C LEU A 62 5.79 -1.50 -7.46
N ILE A 63 5.18 -0.34 -7.23
CA ILE A 63 5.82 0.95 -7.32
C ILE A 63 5.65 1.67 -5.99
N VAL A 64 6.75 1.94 -5.29
CA VAL A 64 6.76 2.64 -4.01
C VAL A 64 7.53 3.94 -4.19
N GLY A 65 6.85 5.06 -4.02
CA GLY A 65 7.44 6.40 -4.16
C GLY A 65 8.41 6.74 -3.04
N GLU A 66 9.05 7.89 -3.16
CA GLU A 66 9.98 8.44 -2.18
C GLU A 66 9.35 8.44 -0.77
N PHE A 67 10.12 8.02 0.26
CA PHE A 67 9.64 7.86 1.64
C PHE A 67 8.37 7.01 1.80
N GLY A 68 7.99 6.23 0.78
CA GLY A 68 6.87 5.30 0.88
C GLY A 68 7.20 4.12 1.80
N TYR A 69 6.22 3.63 2.54
CA TYR A 69 6.46 2.55 3.48
C TYR A 69 5.37 1.48 3.42
N ILE A 70 5.78 0.23 3.24
CA ILE A 70 4.92 -0.95 3.44
C ILE A 70 5.41 -1.62 4.72
N THR A 71 4.59 -1.62 5.78
CA THR A 71 4.99 -2.14 7.08
C THR A 71 5.14 -3.66 7.09
N ASN A 72 4.46 -4.41 7.94
CA ASN A 72 4.77 -5.83 8.10
C ASN A 72 3.55 -6.71 7.88
N ARG A 73 3.78 -7.96 7.38
CA ARG A 73 2.78 -9.03 7.30
C ARG A 73 1.56 -8.67 6.44
N HIS A 74 1.79 -7.98 5.32
CA HIS A 74 0.75 -7.72 4.32
C HIS A 74 0.78 -8.76 3.19
N TYR A 75 -0.37 -8.98 2.59
CA TYR A 75 -0.51 -9.71 1.34
C TYR A 75 -0.86 -8.75 0.21
N VAL A 76 -0.04 -8.73 -0.84
CA VAL A 76 -0.14 -7.74 -1.91
C VAL A 76 -0.13 -8.46 -3.26
N ASP A 77 -1.29 -8.50 -3.91
CA ASP A 77 -1.39 -8.92 -5.30
C ASP A 77 -1.04 -7.76 -6.23
N CYS A 78 0.02 -7.94 -6.97
CA CYS A 78 0.55 -7.01 -7.96
C CYS A 78 0.25 -7.44 -9.40
N SER A 79 -0.75 -8.28 -9.63
CA SER A 79 -1.10 -8.76 -10.99
C SER A 79 -1.41 -7.62 -11.96
N GLY A 80 -1.96 -6.51 -11.46
CA GLY A 80 -2.00 -5.22 -12.15
C GLY A 80 -0.86 -4.31 -11.69
N GLN A 81 -1.20 -3.17 -11.08
CA GLN A 81 -0.23 -2.24 -10.48
C GLN A 81 -0.65 -1.89 -9.05
N VAL A 82 0.30 -1.94 -8.13
CA VAL A 82 0.16 -1.37 -6.79
C VAL A 82 1.12 -0.20 -6.67
N ILE A 83 0.56 0.99 -6.42
CA ILE A 83 1.29 2.26 -6.48
C ILE A 83 1.11 3.01 -5.16
N LEU A 84 2.21 3.21 -4.46
CA LEU A 84 2.30 4.15 -3.36
C LEU A 84 2.96 5.43 -3.87
N ARG A 85 2.27 6.56 -3.80
CA ARG A 85 2.85 7.86 -4.09
C ARG A 85 3.81 8.29 -2.97
N PRO A 86 4.62 9.34 -3.15
CA PRO A 86 5.55 9.79 -2.10
C PRO A 86 4.90 9.90 -0.72
N TYR A 87 5.62 9.45 0.31
CA TYR A 87 5.17 9.43 1.70
C TYR A 87 3.91 8.57 1.99
N ALA A 88 3.42 7.80 1.03
CA ALA A 88 2.29 6.91 1.28
C ALA A 88 2.71 5.70 2.11
N VAL A 89 1.82 5.24 3.00
CA VAL A 89 2.10 4.16 3.95
C VAL A 89 1.01 3.09 3.92
N VAL A 90 1.40 1.85 3.67
CA VAL A 90 0.59 0.69 4.05
C VAL A 90 0.92 0.37 5.50
N GLY A 91 0.11 0.91 6.41
CA GLY A 91 0.36 0.87 7.85
C GLY A 91 -0.24 -0.35 8.55
N GLY A 92 0.10 -0.49 9.82
CA GLY A 92 -0.36 -1.62 10.64
C GLY A 92 0.18 -2.97 10.18
N ILE A 93 -0.69 -3.98 10.21
CA ILE A 93 -0.39 -5.36 9.80
C ILE A 93 -1.60 -5.98 9.11
N LYS A 94 -1.38 -7.07 8.36
CA LYS A 94 -2.42 -7.95 7.79
C LYS A 94 -3.41 -7.25 6.85
N SER A 95 -3.00 -6.19 6.16
CA SER A 95 -3.79 -5.65 5.06
C SER A 95 -3.65 -6.54 3.82
N THR A 96 -4.73 -6.61 3.03
CA THR A 96 -4.77 -7.31 1.75
C THR A 96 -4.98 -6.30 0.63
N ILE A 97 -4.12 -6.32 -0.37
CA ILE A 97 -4.22 -5.47 -1.55
C ILE A 97 -4.42 -6.39 -2.76
N GLN A 98 -5.46 -6.14 -3.55
CA GLN A 98 -5.84 -6.96 -4.68
C GLN A 98 -5.97 -6.11 -5.93
N SER A 99 -5.07 -6.29 -6.89
CA SER A 99 -5.02 -5.49 -8.12
C SER A 99 -5.67 -6.14 -9.34
N HIS A 100 -6.29 -7.32 -9.19
CA HIS A 100 -7.07 -7.96 -10.24
C HIS A 100 -8.36 -8.56 -9.67
N GLU A 101 -9.32 -8.81 -10.53
CA GLU A 101 -10.58 -9.47 -10.16
C GLU A 101 -11.23 -10.15 -11.37
N ALA A 102 -12.14 -11.08 -11.12
CA ALA A 102 -13.02 -11.64 -12.13
C ALA A 102 -14.11 -10.63 -12.55
N ASP A 103 -14.26 -10.42 -13.83
CA ASP A 103 -15.40 -9.72 -14.42
C ASP A 103 -16.51 -10.75 -14.70
N LEU A 104 -17.51 -10.77 -13.83
CA LEU A 104 -18.58 -11.77 -13.92
C LEU A 104 -19.50 -11.55 -15.12
N ALA A 105 -19.62 -10.32 -15.59
CA ALA A 105 -20.48 -10.01 -16.73
C ALA A 105 -19.87 -10.52 -18.05
N GLU A 106 -18.56 -10.44 -18.18
CA GLU A 106 -17.83 -10.85 -19.38
C GLU A 106 -17.17 -12.22 -19.23
N ASN A 107 -17.29 -12.87 -18.06
CA ASN A 107 -16.58 -14.12 -17.73
C ASN A 107 -15.07 -14.05 -18.07
N THR A 108 -14.45 -12.93 -17.70
CA THR A 108 -13.03 -12.65 -17.93
C THR A 108 -12.35 -12.30 -16.63
N SER A 109 -11.02 -12.21 -16.62
CA SER A 109 -10.25 -11.71 -15.49
C SER A 109 -9.42 -10.51 -15.93
N LYS A 110 -9.54 -9.40 -15.19
CA LYS A 110 -8.94 -8.12 -15.58
C LYS A 110 -8.03 -7.57 -14.47
N PRO A 111 -6.79 -7.20 -14.80
CA PRO A 111 -5.95 -6.45 -13.89
C PRO A 111 -6.39 -4.98 -13.85
N GLY A 112 -6.04 -4.29 -12.76
CA GLY A 112 -6.29 -2.87 -12.57
C GLY A 112 -5.21 -2.24 -11.71
N ARG A 113 -5.52 -1.12 -11.08
CA ARG A 113 -4.58 -0.38 -10.25
C ARG A 113 -5.13 -0.17 -8.85
N VAL A 114 -4.25 -0.33 -7.85
CA VAL A 114 -4.50 0.13 -6.48
C VAL A 114 -3.52 1.25 -6.19
N ILE A 115 -4.03 2.43 -5.85
CA ILE A 115 -3.22 3.63 -5.68
C ILE A 115 -3.47 4.25 -4.31
N LEU A 116 -2.39 4.45 -3.56
CA LEU A 116 -2.35 5.32 -2.40
C LEU A 116 -1.76 6.66 -2.83
N GLY A 117 -2.53 7.74 -2.67
CA GLY A 117 -2.11 9.11 -2.97
C GLY A 117 -0.94 9.58 -2.10
N GLN A 118 -0.38 10.73 -2.40
CA GLN A 118 0.73 11.29 -1.64
C GLN A 118 0.32 11.48 -0.18
N ASN A 119 1.20 11.09 0.75
CA ASN A 119 0.93 11.11 2.19
C ASN A 119 -0.26 10.25 2.66
N ALA A 120 -0.90 9.46 1.80
CA ALA A 120 -2.01 8.61 2.24
C ALA A 120 -1.51 7.45 3.14
N MET A 121 -2.35 7.02 4.08
CA MET A 121 -2.00 5.94 4.99
C MET A 121 -3.17 4.98 5.21
N THR A 122 -2.90 3.68 5.30
CA THR A 122 -3.87 2.69 5.74
C THR A 122 -3.64 2.30 7.21
N GLY A 123 -4.71 2.00 7.92
CA GLY A 123 -4.65 1.33 9.22
C GLY A 123 -4.43 -0.19 9.10
N THR A 124 -4.51 -0.89 10.25
CA THR A 124 -4.38 -2.35 10.32
C THR A 124 -5.53 -3.07 9.62
N GLY A 125 -5.23 -4.17 8.94
CA GLY A 125 -6.25 -5.11 8.43
C GLY A 125 -7.16 -4.54 7.35
N CYS A 126 -6.71 -3.53 6.61
CA CYS A 126 -7.47 -2.97 5.50
C CYS A 126 -7.48 -3.89 4.29
N ILE A 127 -8.55 -3.83 3.50
CA ILE A 127 -8.66 -4.49 2.20
C ILE A 127 -8.77 -3.42 1.13
N LEU A 128 -7.85 -3.44 0.16
CA LEU A 128 -7.86 -2.52 -0.98
C LEU A 128 -8.11 -3.34 -2.25
N LEU A 129 -9.21 -3.07 -2.92
CA LEU A 129 -9.64 -3.84 -4.09
C LEU A 129 -9.18 -3.16 -5.39
N LYS A 130 -9.27 -3.91 -6.48
CA LYS A 130 -8.95 -3.44 -7.84
C LYS A 130 -9.58 -2.09 -8.16
N ASP A 131 -8.81 -1.23 -8.80
CA ASP A 131 -9.17 0.14 -9.19
C ASP A 131 -9.51 1.07 -8.03
N SER A 132 -9.13 0.70 -6.80
CA SER A 132 -9.28 1.58 -5.65
C SER A 132 -8.24 2.71 -5.65
N TYR A 133 -8.64 3.84 -5.09
CA TYR A 133 -7.82 5.02 -4.89
C TYR A 133 -8.06 5.61 -3.50
N LEU A 134 -7.00 5.74 -2.71
CA LEU A 134 -7.04 6.51 -1.48
C LEU A 134 -6.45 7.89 -1.78
N PRO A 135 -7.21 8.99 -1.63
CA PRO A 135 -6.72 10.34 -1.96
C PRO A 135 -5.46 10.73 -1.18
N GLU A 136 -4.79 11.77 -1.66
CA GLU A 136 -3.67 12.35 -0.92
C GLU A 136 -4.11 12.82 0.46
N ARG A 137 -3.17 12.85 1.42
CA ARG A 137 -3.45 13.25 2.81
C ARG A 137 -4.71 12.61 3.39
N SER A 138 -4.89 11.33 3.11
CA SER A 138 -6.04 10.56 3.58
C SER A 138 -5.61 9.36 4.41
N VAL A 139 -6.45 9.02 5.38
CA VAL A 139 -6.28 7.81 6.21
C VAL A 139 -7.44 6.86 5.95
N LEU A 140 -7.12 5.61 5.66
CA LEU A 140 -8.09 4.52 5.66
C LEU A 140 -8.09 3.86 7.04
N ALA A 141 -9.19 3.99 7.76
CA ALA A 141 -9.34 3.44 9.12
C ALA A 141 -9.16 1.92 9.14
N ALA A 142 -8.64 1.38 10.25
CA ALA A 142 -8.42 -0.05 10.42
C ALA A 142 -9.66 -0.88 10.09
N GLY A 143 -9.46 -2.06 9.47
CA GLY A 143 -10.53 -2.99 9.08
C GLY A 143 -11.41 -2.52 7.93
N SER A 144 -11.08 -1.43 7.27
CA SER A 144 -11.92 -0.88 6.18
C SER A 144 -11.66 -1.56 4.85
N VAL A 145 -12.68 -1.54 3.98
CA VAL A 145 -12.63 -2.08 2.60
C VAL A 145 -12.71 -0.93 1.61
N LEU A 146 -11.59 -0.60 0.97
CA LEU A 146 -11.53 0.40 -0.08
C LEU A 146 -11.85 -0.26 -1.43
N SER A 147 -13.00 0.05 -1.98
CA SER A 147 -13.46 -0.46 -3.27
C SER A 147 -13.10 0.48 -4.42
N ARG A 148 -13.45 0.07 -5.64
CA ARG A 148 -13.22 0.83 -6.87
C ARG A 148 -13.66 2.29 -6.74
N ALA A 149 -12.77 3.21 -7.09
CA ALA A 149 -13.08 4.64 -7.19
C ALA A 149 -13.81 4.92 -8.52
N LYS A 150 -15.05 5.38 -8.46
CA LYS A 150 -15.83 5.75 -9.65
C LYS A 150 -15.34 7.07 -10.25
N ASP A 151 -15.05 8.03 -9.39
CA ASP A 151 -14.53 9.34 -9.75
C ASP A 151 -13.36 9.64 -8.79
N ARG A 152 -12.13 9.58 -9.30
CA ARG A 152 -10.92 9.84 -8.50
C ARG A 152 -10.71 11.31 -8.23
N ASP A 153 -11.02 12.14 -9.22
CA ASP A 153 -10.73 13.58 -9.19
C ASP A 153 -11.71 14.30 -8.23
N GLY A 154 -12.90 13.75 -8.03
CA GLY A 154 -13.90 14.28 -7.10
C GLY A 154 -13.75 13.77 -5.66
N MET A 155 -12.77 12.90 -5.35
CA MET A 155 -12.59 12.40 -3.99
C MET A 155 -11.86 13.39 -3.11
N ALA A 156 -12.49 13.78 -1.97
CA ALA A 156 -11.87 14.67 -1.00
C ALA A 156 -10.77 13.97 -0.20
N SER A 157 -9.71 14.70 0.18
CA SER A 157 -8.74 14.26 1.18
C SER A 157 -9.39 14.16 2.56
N GLY A 158 -9.05 13.13 3.36
CA GLY A 158 -9.63 12.97 4.67
C GLY A 158 -9.60 11.57 5.26
N LEU A 159 -10.36 11.37 6.33
CA LEU A 159 -10.55 10.06 6.94
C LEU A 159 -11.62 9.27 6.18
N TYR A 160 -11.26 8.06 5.79
CA TYR A 160 -12.16 7.07 5.16
C TYR A 160 -12.33 5.86 6.08
N GLY A 161 -13.52 5.28 6.13
CA GLY A 161 -13.76 4.08 6.95
C GLY A 161 -14.99 3.30 6.55
N GLY A 162 -15.05 2.05 7.01
CA GLY A 162 -16.16 1.13 6.78
C GLY A 162 -15.93 0.14 5.62
N ALA A 163 -16.94 -0.69 5.35
CA ALA A 163 -16.95 -1.71 4.29
C ALA A 163 -18.28 -1.65 3.51
N PRO A 164 -18.33 -1.01 2.34
CA PRO A 164 -17.26 -0.27 1.67
C PRO A 164 -16.91 1.06 2.37
N ALA A 165 -15.65 1.46 2.29
CA ALA A 165 -15.16 2.68 2.91
C ALA A 165 -15.83 3.92 2.30
N ARG A 166 -16.17 4.88 3.17
CA ARG A 166 -16.75 6.19 2.83
C ARG A 166 -15.94 7.29 3.49
N PHE A 167 -15.98 8.48 2.92
CA PHE A 167 -15.46 9.67 3.56
C PHE A 167 -16.21 9.92 4.88
N LEU A 168 -15.47 10.13 5.95
CA LEU A 168 -16.01 10.35 7.30
C LEU A 168 -15.85 11.80 7.75
N ARG A 169 -14.66 12.37 7.55
CA ARG A 169 -14.36 13.77 7.94
C ARG A 169 -13.05 14.25 7.31
N ASP A 170 -12.91 15.57 7.27
CA ASP A 170 -11.67 16.25 6.93
C ASP A 170 -10.62 16.06 8.05
N ILE A 171 -9.36 15.91 7.65
CA ILE A 171 -8.18 15.83 8.50
C ILE A 171 -6.98 16.56 7.86
N ASN A 172 -7.24 17.59 7.04
CA ASN A 172 -6.19 18.27 6.29
C ASN A 172 -5.26 19.14 7.14
N ASP A 173 -5.68 19.52 8.34
CA ASP A 173 -4.96 20.35 9.31
C ASP A 173 -4.00 19.56 10.24
N MET A 174 -3.83 18.26 10.03
CA MET A 174 -3.00 17.42 10.89
C MET A 174 -1.51 17.61 10.62
N GLU A 175 -0.70 17.79 11.66
CA GLU A 175 0.77 17.89 11.62
C GLU A 175 1.43 16.68 10.93
N PHE A 176 0.77 15.52 10.96
CA PHE A 176 1.24 14.30 10.30
C PHE A 176 1.57 14.50 8.80
N TRP A 177 0.91 15.44 8.12
CA TRP A 177 1.12 15.73 6.70
C TRP A 177 2.43 16.47 6.41
N HIS A 178 3.06 17.07 7.43
CA HIS A 178 4.29 17.86 7.34
C HIS A 178 5.54 17.06 7.75
N ARG A 179 5.41 15.74 7.97
CA ARG A 179 6.54 14.90 8.35
C ARG A 179 7.63 14.86 7.28
N ALA A 180 8.89 14.92 7.71
CA ALA A 180 10.06 14.90 6.82
C ALA A 180 10.54 13.47 6.48
N CYS A 181 9.92 12.42 7.04
CA CYS A 181 10.31 11.03 6.84
C CYS A 181 9.10 10.10 6.96
N ASN A 182 9.31 8.80 6.81
CA ASN A 182 8.23 7.81 6.82
C ASN A 182 7.86 7.26 8.22
N TYR A 183 8.37 7.84 9.29
CA TYR A 183 8.03 7.47 10.66
C TYR A 183 7.61 8.70 11.47
N THR A 184 6.88 8.44 12.56
CA THR A 184 6.51 9.46 13.54
C THR A 184 7.45 9.39 14.74
N PRO A 185 7.90 10.52 15.31
CA PRO A 185 8.76 10.52 16.47
C PRO A 185 8.03 9.96 17.70
N ILE A 186 8.78 9.27 18.55
CA ILE A 186 8.29 8.85 19.86
C ILE A 186 8.66 9.98 20.83
N VAL A 187 7.65 10.49 21.55
CA VAL A 187 7.84 11.53 22.57
C VAL A 187 7.57 10.96 23.97
N ALA A 188 8.05 11.65 25.00
CA ALA A 188 7.75 11.28 26.38
C ALA A 188 6.23 11.35 26.65
N PHE A 189 5.75 10.41 27.42
CA PHE A 189 4.33 10.31 27.80
C PHE A 189 4.20 10.01 29.29
N ASP A 190 3.04 10.35 29.87
CA ASP A 190 2.72 9.97 31.25
C ASP A 190 2.48 8.44 31.32
N ASP A 191 3.19 7.76 32.19
CA ASP A 191 3.12 6.31 32.37
C ASP A 191 2.08 5.88 33.42
N ALA A 192 1.41 6.83 34.09
CA ALA A 192 0.48 6.53 35.17
C ALA A 192 -0.61 5.54 34.76
N GLN A 193 -1.10 5.67 33.52
CA GLN A 193 -2.12 4.77 32.96
C GLN A 193 -1.67 3.30 32.78
N PHE A 194 -0.38 3.00 32.89
CA PHE A 194 0.16 1.66 32.78
C PHE A 194 0.48 1.02 34.13
N ARG A 195 0.28 1.74 35.23
CA ARG A 195 0.46 1.21 36.59
C ARG A 195 -0.78 0.38 36.93
N LEU A 196 -0.55 -0.83 37.38
CA LEU A 196 -1.62 -1.68 37.91
C LEU A 196 -2.17 -1.03 39.19
N GLU A 197 -3.49 -0.97 39.33
CA GLU A 197 -4.17 -0.53 40.54
C GLU A 197 -3.97 -1.52 41.69
#